data_61690879c50d89b41be5f61968d8f059
#
_entry.id   61690879c50d89b41be5f61968d8f059
#
_cell.length_a   1.000
_cell.length_b   1.000
_cell.length_c   1.000
_cell.angle_alpha   90.00
_cell.angle_beta   90.00
_cell.angle_gamma   90.00
#
_symmetry.space_group_name_H-M   'P 1'
#
loop_
_entity.id
_entity.type
_entity.pdbx_description
1 polymer ?
#
loop_
_entity_poly.entity_id
_entity_poly.type
_entity_poly.pdbx_seq_one_letter_code
_entity_poly.pdbx_strand_id
1 'polypeptide(L)'
;NQYLEIINRYQNNQIDLSIKPSQFGLLISREHCEGLLQQVAEKAHNYGQTIRFDMEHSTITDRTLDLCLKLNQKYPKTIGVALQAKLFRTQDDMIELIDNNISVRLVKGAYIEKKSIALNRYKDIHDNYLKLIELLRNKTNRRCAVATHDEIILNKILSKPDADRFDYEFIYGVRRDLQFALKNQGQKVRVYLPFGENWLPYTLRRLREFKNFTFLVRNIYKEWFYGIKGANRN
;
A
#
# COMPACT_ATOMS: atom_id res chain seq x y z
N ASN A 1 -3.13 3.76 22.87
CA ASN A 1 -3.26 3.71 21.42
C ASN A 1 -1.97 3.14 20.81
N GLN A 2 -2.02 1.87 20.35
CA GLN A 2 -0.86 1.15 19.81
C GLN A 2 -0.11 1.93 18.71
N TYR A 3 -0.79 2.70 17.87
CA TYR A 3 -0.14 3.53 16.85
C TYR A 3 0.76 4.61 17.44
N LEU A 4 0.31 5.31 18.49
CA LEU A 4 1.12 6.32 19.18
C LEU A 4 2.35 5.69 19.87
N GLU A 5 2.20 4.48 20.41
CA GLU A 5 3.31 3.72 21.02
C GLU A 5 4.35 3.34 19.97
N ILE A 6 3.93 2.86 18.79
CA ILE A 6 4.83 2.52 17.69
C ILE A 6 5.57 3.77 17.20
N ILE A 7 4.87 4.89 16.99
CA ILE A 7 5.48 6.16 16.60
C ILE A 7 6.56 6.57 17.58
N ASN A 8 6.27 6.54 18.89
CA ASN A 8 7.23 6.86 19.93
C ASN A 8 8.43 5.91 19.93
N ARG A 9 8.18 4.60 19.84
CA ARG A 9 9.23 3.57 19.88
C ARG A 9 10.22 3.70 18.74
N TYR A 10 9.74 4.15 17.57
CA TYR A 10 10.54 4.28 16.35
C TYR A 10 10.76 5.74 15.93
N GLN A 11 10.77 6.68 16.91
CA GLN A 11 10.92 8.12 16.66
C GLN A 11 12.16 8.51 15.85
N ASN A 12 13.24 7.72 15.95
CA ASN A 12 14.49 7.93 15.23
C ASN A 12 14.56 7.18 13.88
N ASN A 13 13.48 6.52 13.49
CA ASN A 13 13.40 5.74 12.26
C ASN A 13 12.36 6.33 11.31
N GLN A 14 12.65 6.28 10.02
CA GLN A 14 11.64 6.58 9.01
C GLN A 14 10.73 5.37 8.82
N ILE A 15 9.56 5.41 9.45
CA ILE A 15 8.51 4.40 9.26
C ILE A 15 7.33 4.98 8.50
N ASP A 16 6.62 4.12 7.77
CA ASP A 16 5.34 4.41 7.10
C ASP A 16 4.26 3.54 7.75
N LEU A 17 3.42 4.14 8.59
CA LEU A 17 2.37 3.41 9.31
C LEU A 17 1.12 3.30 8.44
N SER A 18 0.75 2.08 8.08
CA SER A 18 -0.53 1.83 7.42
C SER A 18 -1.66 1.77 8.44
N ILE A 19 -2.71 2.55 8.20
CA ILE A 19 -3.88 2.64 9.07
C ILE A 19 -5.16 2.44 8.27
N LYS A 20 -6.17 1.86 8.90
CA LYS A 20 -7.52 1.70 8.34
C LYS A 20 -8.47 2.65 9.06
N PRO A 21 -9.08 3.63 8.37
CA PRO A 21 -10.02 4.55 8.99
C PRO A 21 -11.17 3.86 9.73
N SER A 22 -11.61 2.69 9.26
CA SER A 22 -12.64 1.90 9.96
C SER A 22 -12.22 1.45 11.36
N GLN A 23 -10.92 1.18 11.59
CA GLN A 23 -10.38 0.83 12.91
C GLN A 23 -10.35 2.03 13.88
N PHE A 24 -10.45 3.24 13.33
CA PHE A 24 -10.55 4.49 14.10
C PHE A 24 -12.00 4.97 14.25
N GLY A 25 -12.98 4.10 13.93
CA GLY A 25 -14.39 4.39 14.11
C GLY A 25 -15.06 5.19 13.01
N LEU A 26 -14.49 5.24 11.79
CA LEU A 26 -15.07 5.96 10.64
C LEU A 26 -16.52 5.56 10.34
N LEU A 27 -16.89 4.30 10.61
CA LEU A 27 -18.24 3.79 10.41
C LEU A 27 -19.22 4.17 11.54
N ILE A 28 -18.71 4.68 12.66
CA ILE A 28 -19.50 5.02 13.85
C ILE A 28 -19.67 6.54 13.94
N SER A 29 -18.57 7.28 13.98
CA SER A 29 -18.56 8.75 14.01
C SER A 29 -17.35 9.28 13.23
N ARG A 30 -17.65 10.15 12.26
CA ARG A 30 -16.59 10.81 11.47
C ARG A 30 -15.75 11.73 12.32
N GLU A 31 -16.38 12.51 13.19
CA GLU A 31 -15.72 13.49 14.06
C GLU A 31 -14.77 12.81 15.04
N HIS A 32 -15.22 11.70 15.65
CA HIS A 32 -14.40 10.92 16.56
C HIS A 32 -13.20 10.29 15.84
N CYS A 33 -13.45 9.70 14.68
CA CYS A 33 -12.39 9.13 13.82
C CYS A 33 -11.34 10.19 13.44
N GLU A 34 -11.79 11.37 13.00
CA GLU A 34 -10.92 12.48 12.63
C GLU A 34 -10.05 12.93 13.81
N GLY A 35 -10.65 13.11 14.99
CA GLY A 35 -9.91 13.50 16.20
C GLY A 35 -8.80 12.51 16.57
N LEU A 36 -9.07 11.21 16.49
CA LEU A 36 -8.07 10.17 16.74
C LEU A 36 -6.97 10.14 15.67
N LEU A 37 -7.35 10.27 14.41
CA LEU A 37 -6.40 10.29 13.30
C LEU A 37 -5.52 11.54 13.32
N GLN A 38 -6.07 12.69 13.74
CA GLN A 38 -5.31 13.92 13.90
C GLN A 38 -4.19 13.75 14.94
N GLN A 39 -4.45 13.12 16.09
CA GLN A 39 -3.43 12.85 17.10
C GLN A 39 -2.29 11.98 16.55
N VAL A 40 -2.63 10.95 15.76
CA VAL A 40 -1.64 10.07 15.13
C VAL A 40 -0.85 10.82 14.05
N ALA A 41 -1.52 11.64 13.23
CA ALA A 41 -0.89 12.42 12.16
C ALA A 41 0.06 13.48 12.70
N GLU A 42 -0.35 14.21 13.74
CA GLU A 42 0.47 15.20 14.43
C GLU A 42 1.74 14.58 15.01
N LYS A 43 1.58 13.46 15.71
CA LYS A 43 2.71 12.76 16.29
C LYS A 43 3.69 12.24 15.23
N ALA A 44 3.18 11.65 14.14
CA ALA A 44 3.99 11.18 13.02
C ALA A 44 4.73 12.36 12.35
N HIS A 45 4.03 13.47 12.13
CA HIS A 45 4.60 14.69 11.57
C HIS A 45 5.79 15.21 12.38
N ASN A 46 5.64 15.30 13.70
CA ASN A 46 6.67 15.81 14.62
C ASN A 46 7.95 14.96 14.61
N TYR A 47 7.86 13.67 14.26
CA TYR A 47 9.01 12.77 14.14
C TYR A 47 9.45 12.51 12.70
N GLY A 48 8.90 13.23 11.72
CA GLY A 48 9.22 13.03 10.30
C GLY A 48 8.81 11.67 9.74
N GLN A 49 7.87 11.01 10.41
CA GLN A 49 7.29 9.74 9.97
C GLN A 49 6.08 9.99 9.07
N THR A 50 5.66 8.95 8.34
CA THR A 50 4.48 9.02 7.47
C THR A 50 3.40 8.06 7.91
N ILE A 51 2.14 8.44 7.66
CA ILE A 51 0.99 7.55 7.79
C ILE A 51 0.33 7.37 6.43
N ARG A 52 -0.15 6.16 6.18
CA ARG A 52 -0.79 5.81 4.92
C ARG A 52 -2.14 5.18 5.18
N PHE A 53 -3.19 5.79 4.66
CA PHE A 53 -4.53 5.23 4.73
C PHE A 53 -4.65 4.06 3.77
N ASP A 54 -4.90 2.86 4.31
CA ASP A 54 -5.28 1.72 3.50
C ASP A 54 -6.68 1.96 2.94
N MET A 55 -6.86 1.70 1.64
CA MET A 55 -8.19 1.76 1.04
C MET A 55 -8.96 0.50 1.36
N GLU A 56 -10.18 0.68 1.80
CA GLU A 56 -11.10 -0.37 2.18
C GLU A 56 -12.22 -0.53 1.13
N HIS A 57 -13.42 -0.92 1.53
CA HIS A 57 -14.56 -1.08 0.63
C HIS A 57 -14.97 0.25 -0.01
N SER A 58 -15.44 0.21 -1.26
CA SER A 58 -15.81 1.41 -2.03
C SER A 58 -16.81 2.34 -1.36
N THR A 59 -17.64 1.83 -0.46
CA THR A 59 -18.64 2.60 0.29
C THR A 59 -18.05 3.64 1.25
N ILE A 60 -16.77 3.52 1.59
CA ILE A 60 -16.09 4.47 2.48
C ILE A 60 -14.93 5.20 1.80
N THR A 61 -14.75 5.02 0.49
CA THR A 61 -13.68 5.67 -0.26
C THR A 61 -13.74 7.19 -0.14
N ASP A 62 -14.91 7.82 -0.38
CA ASP A 62 -15.06 9.27 -0.27
C ASP A 62 -14.66 9.80 1.10
N ARG A 63 -15.18 9.18 2.17
CA ARG A 63 -14.85 9.57 3.55
C ARG A 63 -13.37 9.42 3.86
N THR A 64 -12.72 8.40 3.31
CA THR A 64 -11.27 8.16 3.49
C THR A 64 -10.46 9.23 2.77
N LEU A 65 -10.82 9.57 1.54
CA LEU A 65 -10.15 10.62 0.76
C LEU A 65 -10.33 12.00 1.39
N ASP A 66 -11.54 12.35 1.82
CA ASP A 66 -11.82 13.59 2.54
C ASP A 66 -10.95 13.76 3.79
N LEU A 67 -10.82 12.70 4.60
CA LEU A 67 -9.95 12.70 5.78
C LEU A 67 -8.48 12.87 5.40
N CYS A 68 -8.04 12.20 4.32
CA CYS A 68 -6.71 12.32 3.78
C CYS A 68 -6.38 13.76 3.39
N LEU A 69 -7.24 14.39 2.59
CA LEU A 69 -7.09 15.76 2.12
C LEU A 69 -7.05 16.74 3.30
N LYS A 70 -7.99 16.61 4.22
CA LYS A 70 -8.09 17.47 5.41
C LYS A 70 -6.86 17.38 6.31
N LEU A 71 -6.38 16.16 6.58
CA LEU A 71 -5.19 15.96 7.40
C LEU A 71 -3.91 16.40 6.69
N ASN A 72 -3.83 16.24 5.36
CA ASN A 72 -2.67 16.69 4.58
C ASN A 72 -2.51 18.21 4.58
N GLN A 73 -3.61 18.97 4.64
CA GLN A 73 -3.56 20.44 4.80
C GLN A 73 -2.87 20.86 6.11
N LYS A 74 -3.13 20.11 7.21
CA LYS A 74 -2.53 20.38 8.51
C LYS A 74 -1.12 19.81 8.66
N TYR A 75 -0.87 18.63 8.09
CA TYR A 75 0.36 17.85 8.23
C TYR A 75 0.92 17.49 6.87
N PRO A 76 1.42 18.47 6.10
CA PRO A 76 1.87 18.25 4.73
C PRO A 76 3.02 17.23 4.68
N LYS A 77 3.03 16.42 3.63
CA LYS A 77 4.01 15.35 3.39
C LYS A 77 3.94 14.16 4.37
N THR A 78 3.15 14.23 5.42
CA THR A 78 2.97 13.14 6.39
C THR A 78 1.95 12.11 5.91
N ILE A 79 0.96 12.56 5.15
CA ILE A 79 -0.18 11.74 4.73
C ILE A 79 0.08 11.07 3.38
N GLY A 80 -0.30 9.80 3.28
CA GLY A 80 -0.41 9.06 2.04
C GLY A 80 -1.68 8.21 2.04
N VAL A 81 -2.05 7.67 0.88
CA VAL A 81 -3.24 6.83 0.73
C VAL A 81 -3.03 5.72 -0.28
N ALA A 82 -3.67 4.57 -0.06
CA ALA A 82 -3.73 3.50 -1.04
C ALA A 82 -4.92 3.69 -1.98
N LEU A 83 -4.70 3.50 -3.29
CA LEU A 83 -5.75 3.50 -4.30
C LEU A 83 -5.83 2.15 -5.00
N GLN A 84 -7.05 1.73 -5.35
CA GLN A 84 -7.33 0.44 -5.95
C GLN A 84 -7.50 0.56 -7.47
N ALA A 85 -6.55 0.04 -8.25
CA ALA A 85 -6.58 0.11 -9.72
C ALA A 85 -7.84 -0.51 -10.36
N LYS A 86 -8.54 -1.38 -9.66
CA LYS A 86 -9.78 -1.98 -10.15
C LYS A 86 -10.98 -1.03 -10.18
N LEU A 87 -11.02 0.04 -9.38
CA LEU A 87 -12.15 0.97 -9.34
C LEU A 87 -12.08 1.96 -10.52
N PHE A 88 -13.23 2.23 -11.14
CA PHE A 88 -13.29 3.18 -12.27
C PHE A 88 -12.90 4.60 -11.87
N ARG A 89 -13.23 5.02 -10.65
CA ARG A 89 -12.93 6.34 -10.11
C ARG A 89 -11.43 6.59 -9.82
N THR A 90 -10.62 5.55 -9.75
CA THR A 90 -9.24 5.65 -9.24
C THR A 90 -8.38 6.66 -9.99
N GLN A 91 -8.61 6.87 -11.29
CA GLN A 91 -7.87 7.86 -12.05
C GLN A 91 -8.16 9.29 -11.55
N ASP A 92 -9.43 9.62 -11.34
CA ASP A 92 -9.85 10.96 -10.91
C ASP A 92 -9.41 11.23 -9.47
N ASP A 93 -9.62 10.25 -8.57
CA ASP A 93 -9.11 10.30 -7.20
C ASP A 93 -7.59 10.50 -7.16
N MET A 94 -6.85 9.84 -8.04
CA MET A 94 -5.40 9.96 -8.12
C MET A 94 -4.95 11.35 -8.55
N ILE A 95 -5.64 11.97 -9.52
CA ILE A 95 -5.34 13.34 -9.97
C ILE A 95 -5.52 14.30 -8.80
N GLU A 96 -6.65 14.25 -8.10
CA GLU A 96 -6.92 15.09 -6.94
C GLU A 96 -5.83 14.96 -5.85
N LEU A 97 -5.40 13.73 -5.56
CA LEU A 97 -4.35 13.47 -4.57
C LEU A 97 -2.99 14.01 -5.03
N ILE A 98 -2.66 13.88 -6.30
CA ILE A 98 -1.42 14.43 -6.90
C ILE A 98 -1.41 15.95 -6.79
N ASP A 99 -2.51 16.61 -7.15
CA ASP A 99 -2.65 18.08 -7.09
C ASP A 99 -2.51 18.60 -5.65
N ASN A 100 -2.87 17.77 -4.65
CA ASN A 100 -2.67 18.05 -3.22
C ASN A 100 -1.33 17.53 -2.69
N ASN A 101 -0.40 17.07 -3.55
CA ASN A 101 0.94 16.56 -3.20
C ASN A 101 0.91 15.39 -2.19
N ILE A 102 -0.09 14.53 -2.27
CA ILE A 102 -0.25 13.33 -1.43
C ILE A 102 0.41 12.12 -2.10
N SER A 103 1.17 11.35 -1.32
CA SER A 103 1.81 10.12 -1.79
C SER A 103 0.78 9.00 -1.98
N VAL A 104 0.78 8.37 -3.15
CA VAL A 104 -0.13 7.28 -3.49
C VAL A 104 0.58 5.92 -3.40
N ARG A 105 -0.08 4.94 -2.77
CA ARG A 105 0.22 3.51 -2.89
C ARG A 105 -0.76 2.89 -3.88
N LEU A 106 -0.30 2.50 -5.05
CA LEU A 106 -1.18 1.83 -6.00
C LEU A 106 -1.24 0.33 -5.72
N VAL A 107 -2.45 -0.18 -5.47
CA VAL A 107 -2.76 -1.61 -5.31
C VAL A 107 -3.74 -2.07 -6.39
N LYS A 108 -3.83 -3.37 -6.68
CA LYS A 108 -4.86 -3.89 -7.60
C LYS A 108 -6.27 -3.71 -7.06
N GLY A 109 -6.46 -3.94 -5.78
CA GLY A 109 -7.75 -3.94 -5.07
C GLY A 109 -8.19 -5.36 -4.70
N ALA A 110 -8.39 -5.58 -3.40
CA ALA A 110 -8.71 -6.89 -2.81
C ALA A 110 -10.20 -7.10 -2.56
N TYR A 111 -10.96 -6.02 -2.42
CA TYR A 111 -12.38 -6.09 -2.08
C TYR A 111 -13.24 -6.52 -3.27
N ILE A 112 -14.30 -7.28 -2.99
CA ILE A 112 -15.31 -7.64 -4.00
C ILE A 112 -16.22 -6.43 -4.19
N GLU A 113 -16.28 -5.92 -5.42
CA GLU A 113 -17.05 -4.74 -5.76
C GLU A 113 -18.06 -5.04 -6.88
N LYS A 114 -19.08 -4.20 -6.99
CA LYS A 114 -20.08 -4.32 -8.06
C LYS A 114 -19.43 -4.04 -9.43
N LYS A 115 -19.88 -4.75 -10.46
CA LYS A 115 -19.41 -4.55 -11.84
C LYS A 115 -19.68 -3.14 -12.38
N SER A 116 -20.64 -2.43 -11.82
CA SER A 116 -20.98 -1.04 -12.20
C SER A 116 -19.94 -0.01 -11.76
N ILE A 117 -19.03 -0.36 -10.82
CA ILE A 117 -18.04 0.56 -10.25
C ILE A 117 -16.61 0.05 -10.35
N ALA A 118 -16.41 -1.21 -10.78
CA ALA A 118 -15.10 -1.84 -10.77
C ALA A 118 -14.87 -2.76 -11.97
N LEU A 119 -13.64 -2.79 -12.44
CA LEU A 119 -13.12 -3.80 -13.35
C LEU A 119 -13.12 -5.17 -12.67
N ASN A 120 -13.49 -6.21 -13.42
CA ASN A 120 -13.60 -7.57 -12.87
C ASN A 120 -12.70 -8.59 -13.58
N ARG A 121 -12.25 -8.30 -14.81
CA ARG A 121 -11.31 -9.16 -15.51
C ARG A 121 -9.88 -8.82 -15.12
N TYR A 122 -9.07 -9.84 -14.86
CA TYR A 122 -7.65 -9.68 -14.51
C TYR A 122 -6.88 -8.79 -15.47
N LYS A 123 -7.10 -9.00 -16.80
CA LYS A 123 -6.44 -8.23 -17.85
C LYS A 123 -6.77 -6.74 -17.75
N ASP A 124 -8.05 -6.39 -17.56
CA ASP A 124 -8.47 -4.99 -17.50
C ASP A 124 -7.87 -4.27 -16.27
N ILE A 125 -7.83 -4.98 -15.12
CA ILE A 125 -7.20 -4.46 -13.90
C ILE A 125 -5.69 -4.27 -14.10
N HIS A 126 -5.03 -5.22 -14.78
CA HIS A 126 -3.62 -5.16 -15.11
C HIS A 126 -3.30 -3.96 -16.01
N ASP A 127 -4.06 -3.79 -17.09
CA ASP A 127 -3.86 -2.71 -18.06
C ASP A 127 -4.13 -1.34 -17.41
N ASN A 128 -5.20 -1.23 -16.58
CA ASN A 128 -5.48 -0.02 -15.83
C ASN A 128 -4.40 0.29 -14.77
N TYR A 129 -3.85 -0.73 -14.12
CA TYR A 129 -2.74 -0.54 -13.17
C TYR A 129 -1.54 0.12 -13.86
N LEU A 130 -1.15 -0.37 -15.03
CA LEU A 130 -0.04 0.20 -15.79
C LEU A 130 -0.34 1.62 -16.28
N LYS A 131 -1.58 1.90 -16.73
CA LYS A 131 -2.02 3.24 -17.10
C LYS A 131 -1.91 4.22 -15.91
N LEU A 132 -2.31 3.80 -14.73
CA LEU A 132 -2.22 4.61 -13.51
C LEU A 132 -0.76 4.83 -13.06
N ILE A 133 0.14 3.86 -13.28
CA ILE A 133 1.58 4.05 -13.06
C ILE A 133 2.15 5.11 -14.00
N GLU A 134 1.77 5.11 -15.28
CA GLU A 134 2.20 6.17 -16.21
C GLU A 134 1.64 7.55 -15.80
N LEU A 135 0.43 7.61 -15.26
CA LEU A 135 -0.12 8.85 -14.70
C LEU A 135 0.71 9.36 -13.52
N LEU A 136 1.06 8.51 -12.55
CA LEU A 136 1.95 8.86 -11.44
C LEU A 136 3.32 9.32 -11.94
N ARG A 137 3.86 8.64 -12.96
CA ARG A 137 5.15 8.96 -13.56
C ARG A 137 5.19 10.36 -14.15
N ASN A 138 4.13 10.76 -14.84
CA ASN A 138 4.07 12.01 -15.58
C ASN A 138 3.58 13.22 -14.77
N LYS A 139 2.82 12.97 -13.71
CA LYS A 139 2.07 14.03 -13.02
C LYS A 139 2.62 14.42 -11.65
N THR A 140 3.44 13.60 -11.01
CA THR A 140 3.95 13.92 -9.68
C THR A 140 5.44 13.64 -9.52
N ASN A 141 6.13 14.51 -8.80
CA ASN A 141 7.48 14.28 -8.30
C ASN A 141 7.47 13.65 -6.89
N ARG A 142 6.29 13.49 -6.29
CA ARG A 142 6.14 12.83 -5.01
C ARG A 142 6.44 11.34 -5.15
N ARG A 143 7.26 10.80 -4.26
CA ARG A 143 7.55 9.37 -4.25
C ARG A 143 6.28 8.58 -3.92
N CYS A 144 5.88 7.69 -4.83
CA CYS A 144 4.70 6.84 -4.74
C CYS A 144 5.11 5.37 -4.63
N ALA A 145 4.17 4.50 -4.25
CA ALA A 145 4.46 3.10 -4.06
C ALA A 145 3.71 2.20 -5.06
N VAL A 146 4.45 1.22 -5.60
CA VAL A 146 3.96 0.12 -6.43
C VAL A 146 3.76 -1.09 -5.52
N ALA A 147 2.51 -1.37 -5.14
CA ALA A 147 2.18 -2.44 -4.20
C ALA A 147 1.51 -3.61 -4.92
N THR A 148 2.33 -4.48 -5.48
CA THR A 148 1.87 -5.69 -6.19
C THR A 148 2.90 -6.80 -6.15
N HIS A 149 2.43 -8.05 -6.17
CA HIS A 149 3.26 -9.27 -6.31
C HIS A 149 3.28 -9.79 -7.76
N ASP A 150 2.70 -9.03 -8.69
CA ASP A 150 2.58 -9.41 -10.09
C ASP A 150 3.88 -9.10 -10.84
N GLU A 151 4.60 -10.16 -11.16
CA GLU A 151 5.89 -10.09 -11.83
C GLU A 151 5.81 -9.45 -13.22
N ILE A 152 4.68 -9.63 -13.94
CA ILE A 152 4.50 -9.04 -15.27
C ILE A 152 4.40 -7.52 -15.16
N ILE A 153 3.63 -7.02 -14.18
CA ILE A 153 3.53 -5.58 -13.90
C ILE A 153 4.90 -5.03 -13.47
N LEU A 154 5.55 -5.71 -12.53
CA LEU A 154 6.85 -5.27 -12.01
C LEU A 154 7.89 -5.17 -13.12
N ASN A 155 8.01 -6.18 -13.99
CA ASN A 155 8.96 -6.18 -15.08
C ASN A 155 8.69 -5.03 -16.08
N LYS A 156 7.43 -4.72 -16.38
CA LYS A 156 7.07 -3.59 -17.24
C LYS A 156 7.45 -2.23 -16.63
N ILE A 157 7.33 -2.08 -15.31
CA ILE A 157 7.72 -0.85 -14.61
C ILE A 157 9.25 -0.74 -14.56
N LEU A 158 9.93 -1.83 -14.22
CA LEU A 158 11.39 -1.92 -14.10
C LEU A 158 12.14 -1.75 -15.42
N SER A 159 11.50 -2.04 -16.55
CA SER A 159 12.10 -1.80 -17.87
C SER A 159 12.21 -0.32 -18.25
N LYS A 160 11.69 0.60 -17.44
CA LYS A 160 11.76 2.03 -17.65
C LYS A 160 12.92 2.65 -16.87
N PRO A 161 13.60 3.70 -17.41
CA PRO A 161 14.79 4.27 -16.82
C PRO A 161 14.56 4.95 -15.45
N ASP A 162 13.35 5.35 -15.15
CA ASP A 162 12.93 6.02 -13.90
C ASP A 162 12.24 5.07 -12.90
N ALA A 163 12.52 3.78 -12.98
CA ALA A 163 11.96 2.77 -12.10
C ALA A 163 12.28 3.02 -10.61
N ASP A 164 13.43 3.63 -10.33
CA ASP A 164 13.94 3.94 -8.99
C ASP A 164 13.16 5.05 -8.27
N ARG A 165 12.30 5.79 -8.98
CA ARG A 165 11.45 6.82 -8.36
C ARG A 165 10.28 6.26 -7.53
N PHE A 166 9.98 4.96 -7.65
CA PHE A 166 8.94 4.29 -6.89
C PHE A 166 9.51 3.53 -5.69
N ASP A 167 8.67 3.33 -4.66
CA ASP A 167 8.88 2.32 -3.64
C ASP A 167 8.13 1.05 -4.05
N TYR A 168 8.78 -0.11 -3.99
CA TYR A 168 8.16 -1.39 -4.31
C TYR A 168 7.71 -2.06 -3.03
N GLU A 169 6.39 -2.24 -2.86
CA GLU A 169 5.84 -2.73 -1.60
C GLU A 169 5.32 -4.17 -1.72
N PHE A 170 5.71 -4.98 -0.75
CA PHE A 170 5.35 -6.39 -0.66
C PHE A 170 4.77 -6.71 0.71
N ILE A 171 3.85 -7.66 0.77
CA ILE A 171 3.37 -8.21 2.04
C ILE A 171 4.48 -9.09 2.64
N TYR A 172 4.67 -9.00 3.95
CA TYR A 172 5.63 -9.84 4.67
C TYR A 172 5.43 -11.33 4.37
N GLY A 173 6.51 -12.04 4.10
CA GLY A 173 6.51 -13.46 3.77
C GLY A 173 6.03 -13.80 2.35
N VAL A 174 5.70 -12.83 1.50
CA VAL A 174 5.20 -13.08 0.13
C VAL A 174 6.22 -12.62 -0.90
N ARG A 175 6.58 -13.52 -1.83
CA ARG A 175 7.50 -13.24 -2.94
C ARG A 175 8.84 -12.63 -2.47
N ARG A 176 9.45 -13.23 -1.48
CA ARG A 176 10.80 -12.84 -1.02
C ARG A 176 11.83 -12.90 -2.14
N ASP A 177 11.66 -13.82 -3.09
CA ASP A 177 12.45 -13.89 -4.32
C ASP A 177 12.48 -12.55 -5.06
N LEU A 178 11.32 -11.93 -5.29
CA LEU A 178 11.23 -10.61 -5.94
C LEU A 178 11.79 -9.49 -5.07
N GLN A 179 11.54 -9.53 -3.76
CA GLN A 179 12.08 -8.53 -2.83
C GLN A 179 13.61 -8.48 -2.90
N PHE A 180 14.28 -9.64 -2.85
CA PHE A 180 15.73 -9.72 -2.97
C PHE A 180 16.23 -9.32 -4.36
N ALA A 181 15.57 -9.78 -5.42
CA ALA A 181 15.93 -9.41 -6.79
C ALA A 181 15.88 -7.89 -7.01
N LEU A 182 14.81 -7.23 -6.57
CA LEU A 182 14.64 -5.78 -6.66
C LEU A 182 15.67 -5.03 -5.82
N LYS A 183 15.92 -5.48 -4.58
CA LYS A 183 16.93 -4.88 -3.72
C LYS A 183 18.33 -4.97 -4.35
N ASN A 184 18.68 -6.11 -4.95
CA ASN A 184 19.96 -6.30 -5.63
C ASN A 184 20.10 -5.44 -6.90
N GLN A 185 18.99 -5.01 -7.50
CA GLN A 185 18.94 -4.06 -8.61
C GLN A 185 18.94 -2.58 -8.13
N GLY A 186 19.16 -2.33 -6.84
CA GLY A 186 19.19 -0.98 -6.26
C GLY A 186 17.81 -0.36 -6.03
N GLN A 187 16.73 -1.12 -6.21
CA GLN A 187 15.38 -0.60 -6.00
C GLN A 187 15.03 -0.47 -4.53
N LYS A 188 14.23 0.52 -4.20
CA LYS A 188 13.72 0.72 -2.83
C LYS A 188 12.56 -0.22 -2.54
N VAL A 189 12.80 -1.22 -1.71
CA VAL A 189 11.81 -2.22 -1.32
C VAL A 189 11.29 -1.92 0.09
N ARG A 190 9.97 -1.93 0.25
CA ARG A 190 9.27 -1.86 1.53
C ARG A 190 8.52 -3.15 1.79
N VAL A 191 8.47 -3.56 3.04
CA VAL A 191 7.72 -4.75 3.46
C VAL A 191 6.57 -4.30 4.37
N TYR A 192 5.34 -4.58 3.92
CA TYR A 192 4.13 -4.36 4.71
C TYR A 192 4.04 -5.45 5.78
N LEU A 193 4.28 -5.05 7.02
CA LEU A 193 4.29 -5.93 8.18
C LEU A 193 3.01 -5.71 9.01
N PRO A 194 2.06 -6.66 9.05
CA PRO A 194 0.92 -6.58 9.95
C PRO A 194 1.39 -6.70 11.41
N PHE A 195 0.77 -5.91 12.28
CA PHE A 195 1.03 -5.94 13.72
C PHE A 195 -0.28 -5.98 14.50
N GLY A 196 -0.21 -6.35 15.80
CA GLY A 196 -1.36 -6.46 16.69
C GLY A 196 -1.81 -7.90 16.92
N GLU A 197 -2.78 -8.08 17.83
CA GLU A 197 -3.22 -9.39 18.31
C GLU A 197 -4.06 -10.16 17.27
N ASN A 198 -4.75 -9.47 16.37
CA ASN A 198 -5.65 -10.04 15.36
C ASN A 198 -4.94 -10.46 14.06
N TRP A 199 -3.71 -10.99 14.14
CA TRP A 199 -2.92 -11.39 12.98
C TRP A 199 -3.53 -12.61 12.24
N LEU A 200 -4.17 -13.54 12.95
CA LEU A 200 -4.70 -14.77 12.36
C LEU A 200 -5.84 -14.51 11.35
N PRO A 201 -6.89 -13.71 11.67
CA PRO A 201 -7.91 -13.34 10.68
C PRO A 201 -7.35 -12.61 9.48
N TYR A 202 -6.32 -11.79 9.65
CA TYR A 202 -5.61 -11.12 8.55
C TYR A 202 -4.94 -12.16 7.64
N THR A 203 -4.18 -13.09 8.21
CA THR A 203 -3.47 -14.14 7.47
C THR A 203 -4.45 -15.04 6.70
N LEU A 204 -5.55 -15.46 7.33
CA LEU A 204 -6.58 -16.28 6.70
C LEU A 204 -7.25 -15.56 5.51
N ARG A 205 -7.51 -14.25 5.62
CA ARG A 205 -8.01 -13.46 4.48
C ARG A 205 -7.01 -13.44 3.34
N ARG A 206 -5.72 -13.22 3.62
CA ARG A 206 -4.66 -13.26 2.60
C ARG A 206 -4.58 -14.63 1.92
N LEU A 207 -4.61 -15.71 2.69
CA LEU A 207 -4.62 -17.07 2.13
C LEU A 207 -5.84 -17.33 1.22
N ARG A 208 -7.01 -16.80 1.56
CA ARG A 208 -8.22 -16.90 0.73
C ARG A 208 -8.15 -16.06 -0.55
N GLU A 209 -7.49 -14.91 -0.52
CA GLU A 209 -7.25 -14.06 -1.70
C GLU A 209 -6.29 -14.73 -2.69
N PHE A 210 -5.37 -15.55 -2.22
CA PHE A 210 -4.51 -16.42 -3.05
C PHE A 210 -5.29 -17.65 -3.53
N LYS A 211 -6.40 -17.46 -4.25
CA LYS A 211 -7.26 -18.54 -4.78
C LYS A 211 -6.56 -19.56 -5.67
N ASN A 212 -5.34 -19.30 -6.11
CA ASN A 212 -4.53 -20.26 -6.84
C ASN A 212 -3.57 -20.98 -5.89
N PHE A 213 -3.96 -22.19 -5.50
CA PHE A 213 -3.11 -23.12 -4.77
C PHE A 213 -1.71 -23.28 -5.40
N THR A 214 -1.61 -23.19 -6.71
CA THR A 214 -0.35 -23.16 -7.48
C THR A 214 0.54 -21.96 -7.12
N PHE A 215 -0.04 -20.79 -6.83
CA PHE A 215 0.73 -19.62 -6.38
C PHE A 215 1.30 -19.84 -4.97
N LEU A 216 0.53 -20.46 -4.09
CA LEU A 216 0.94 -20.77 -2.72
C LEU A 216 2.08 -21.82 -2.72
N VAL A 217 1.90 -22.92 -3.46
CA VAL A 217 2.92 -23.98 -3.63
C VAL A 217 4.19 -23.42 -4.26
N ARG A 218 4.06 -22.60 -5.31
CA ARG A 218 5.20 -21.95 -5.97
C ARG A 218 5.95 -21.00 -5.02
N ASN A 219 5.24 -20.27 -4.16
CA ASN A 219 5.87 -19.41 -3.16
C ASN A 219 6.58 -20.23 -2.06
N ILE A 220 5.95 -21.28 -1.53
CA ILE A 220 6.55 -22.18 -0.54
C ILE A 220 7.80 -22.87 -1.12
N TYR A 221 7.72 -23.37 -2.36
CA TYR A 221 8.87 -23.98 -3.03
C TYR A 221 10.02 -22.99 -3.23
N LYS A 222 9.73 -21.77 -3.69
CA LYS A 222 10.71 -20.71 -3.85
C LYS A 222 11.30 -20.27 -2.50
N GLU A 223 10.49 -20.13 -1.45
CA GLU A 223 10.93 -19.83 -0.09
C GLU A 223 11.89 -20.91 0.44
N TRP A 224 11.53 -22.17 0.25
CA TRP A 224 12.38 -23.30 0.66
C TRP A 224 13.73 -23.29 -0.07
N PHE A 225 13.72 -23.08 -1.38
CA PHE A 225 14.92 -23.02 -2.21
C PHE A 225 15.83 -21.82 -1.88
N TYR A 226 15.26 -20.67 -1.57
CA TYR A 226 16.01 -19.47 -1.15
C TYR A 226 16.49 -19.58 0.31
N GLY A 227 15.73 -20.22 1.18
CA GLY A 227 16.13 -20.52 2.56
C GLY A 227 17.38 -21.38 2.62
N ILE A 228 17.48 -22.41 1.78
CA ILE A 228 18.67 -23.28 1.68
C ILE A 228 19.89 -22.50 1.15
N LYS A 229 19.72 -21.61 0.16
CA LYS A 229 20.84 -20.80 -0.37
C LYS A 229 21.31 -19.71 0.60
N GLY A 230 20.41 -19.20 1.45
CA GLY A 230 20.76 -18.20 2.47
C GLY A 230 21.52 -18.80 3.67
N ALA A 231 21.23 -20.03 4.03
CA ALA A 231 21.91 -20.74 5.12
C ALA A 231 23.37 -21.14 4.80
N ASN A 232 23.74 -21.20 3.51
CA ASN A 232 25.10 -21.55 3.06
C ASN A 232 26.00 -20.32 2.80
N ARG A 233 25.63 -19.14 3.28
CA ARG A 233 26.40 -17.88 3.12
C ARG A 233 26.76 -17.20 4.45
N ASN A 234 26.83 -17.95 5.54
CA ASN A 234 27.45 -17.53 6.82
C ASN A 234 28.72 -18.31 7.06
#